data_facf3d8f49824cdb378c3de827f36e70
#
_entry.id   facf3d8f49824cdb378c3de827f36e70
#
_cell.length_a   1.000
_cell.length_b   1.000
_cell.length_c   1.000
_cell.angle_alpha   90.00
_cell.angle_beta   90.00
_cell.angle_gamma   90.00
#
_symmetry.space_group_name_H-M   'P 1'
#
loop_
_entity.id
_entity.type
_entity.pdbx_description
1 polymer ?
#
loop_
_entity_poly.entity_id
_entity_poly.type
_entity_poly.pdbx_seq_one_letter_code
_entity_poly.pdbx_strand_id
1 'polypeptide(L)'
;MHFMILATLCYIKQDGCTLMLHRIKKPNDMHVGKWNGLGGKFEAGETPEECVRREVQEESGLALQNPRLHGLLMFPNFKGNDWYVFVFTATDFSGELIDSPEGHLEWIADEKLTRLNLWESDHIFFPWIEQGRFFSAKFEYEGDILTTYEVRFPVTEV
;
A
#
# COMPACT_ATOMS: atom_id res chain seq x y z
N MET A 1 -20.71 3.00 -13.28
CA MET A 1 -19.77 3.88 -14.00
C MET A 1 -18.34 3.46 -13.68
N HIS A 2 -17.51 3.41 -14.70
CA HIS A 2 -16.12 2.96 -14.59
C HIS A 2 -15.20 4.17 -14.45
N PHE A 3 -14.39 4.19 -13.38
CA PHE A 3 -13.47 5.30 -13.10
C PHE A 3 -12.03 4.81 -13.08
N MET A 4 -11.11 5.73 -13.30
CA MET A 4 -9.71 5.56 -12.93
C MET A 4 -9.54 6.15 -11.53
N ILE A 5 -9.04 5.34 -10.60
CA ILE A 5 -8.84 5.75 -9.22
C ILE A 5 -7.35 5.79 -8.94
N LEU A 6 -6.88 6.93 -8.45
CA LEU A 6 -5.51 7.11 -8.02
C LEU A 6 -5.43 6.95 -6.51
N ALA A 7 -4.48 6.14 -6.05
CA ALA A 7 -4.31 5.88 -4.62
C ALA A 7 -2.84 5.72 -4.27
N THR A 8 -2.54 5.79 -3.00
CA THR A 8 -1.20 5.53 -2.46
C THR A 8 -1.24 4.37 -1.50
N LEU A 9 -0.07 3.74 -1.32
CA LEU A 9 0.14 2.65 -0.39
C LEU A 9 1.55 2.82 0.18
N CYS A 10 1.69 2.78 1.49
CA CYS A 10 2.97 2.99 2.16
C CYS A 10 3.30 1.88 3.14
N TYR A 11 4.50 1.37 3.03
CA TYR A 11 5.05 0.41 3.99
C TYR A 11 6.09 1.13 4.84
N ILE A 12 5.77 1.38 6.10
CA ILE A 12 6.64 2.07 7.05
C ILE A 12 7.47 1.03 7.78
N LYS A 13 8.80 1.19 7.73
CA LYS A 13 9.75 0.21 8.25
C LYS A 13 10.48 0.76 9.46
N GLN A 14 10.59 -0.07 10.51
CA GLN A 14 11.38 0.26 11.71
C GLN A 14 11.83 -1.04 12.40
N ASP A 15 13.12 -1.16 12.69
CA ASP A 15 13.68 -2.26 13.49
C ASP A 15 13.28 -3.66 13.01
N GLY A 16 13.32 -3.87 11.68
CA GLY A 16 12.98 -5.16 11.09
C GLY A 16 11.49 -5.46 11.05
N CYS A 17 10.66 -4.45 11.32
CA CYS A 17 9.21 -4.58 11.31
C CYS A 17 8.59 -3.63 10.29
N THR A 18 7.38 -3.95 9.86
CA THR A 18 6.56 -3.11 8.99
C THR A 18 5.25 -2.80 9.70
N LEU A 19 4.84 -1.54 9.64
CA LEU A 19 3.54 -1.14 10.18
C LEU A 19 2.44 -1.57 9.24
N MET A 20 1.56 -2.42 9.73
CA MET A 20 0.45 -2.94 8.95
C MET A 20 -0.88 -2.59 9.60
N LEU A 21 -1.89 -2.42 8.77
CA LEU A 21 -3.25 -2.09 9.16
C LEU A 21 -4.16 -3.30 8.91
N HIS A 22 -4.76 -3.82 9.98
CA HIS A 22 -5.75 -4.89 9.88
C HIS A 22 -7.14 -4.27 9.70
N ARG A 23 -7.75 -4.49 8.56
CA ARG A 23 -9.01 -3.84 8.14
C ARG A 23 -10.20 -4.55 8.78
N ILE A 24 -10.52 -4.20 10.02
CA ILE A 24 -11.57 -4.88 10.81
C ILE A 24 -12.64 -3.93 11.36
N LYS A 25 -12.53 -2.62 11.14
CA LYS A 25 -13.46 -1.64 11.74
C LYS A 25 -14.64 -1.25 10.86
N LYS A 26 -14.51 -1.39 9.53
CA LYS A 26 -15.55 -0.98 8.58
C LYS A 26 -16.16 -2.20 7.90
N PRO A 27 -17.45 -2.50 8.13
CA PRO A 27 -18.06 -3.75 7.62
C PRO A 27 -18.21 -3.81 6.10
N ASN A 28 -18.30 -2.67 5.42
CA ASN A 28 -18.44 -2.60 3.97
C ASN A 28 -17.13 -2.29 3.25
N ASP A 29 -16.00 -2.44 3.93
CA ASP A 29 -14.69 -2.23 3.37
C ASP A 29 -14.36 -3.35 2.38
N MET A 30 -13.93 -3.01 1.14
CA MET A 30 -13.53 -4.01 0.15
C MET A 30 -12.35 -4.86 0.62
N HIS A 31 -11.59 -4.38 1.60
CA HIS A 31 -10.43 -5.06 2.17
C HIS A 31 -10.72 -5.69 3.54
N VAL A 32 -12.00 -5.85 3.90
CA VAL A 32 -12.38 -6.34 5.24
C VAL A 32 -11.66 -7.65 5.57
N GLY A 33 -11.05 -7.72 6.75
CA GLY A 33 -10.28 -8.88 7.20
C GLY A 33 -8.86 -8.95 6.64
N LYS A 34 -8.49 -8.11 5.67
CA LYS A 34 -7.15 -8.09 5.10
C LYS A 34 -6.21 -7.19 5.92
N TRP A 35 -4.92 -7.51 5.82
CA TRP A 35 -3.86 -6.65 6.31
C TRP A 35 -3.28 -5.87 5.13
N ASN A 36 -3.13 -4.58 5.29
CA ASN A 36 -2.63 -3.69 4.23
C ASN A 36 -1.55 -2.76 4.79
N GLY A 37 -0.75 -2.19 3.89
CA GLY A 37 -0.01 -0.98 4.22
C GLY A 37 -0.97 0.19 4.41
N LEU A 38 -0.44 1.37 4.72
CA LEU A 38 -1.24 2.57 4.92
C LEU A 38 -1.31 3.37 3.62
N GLY A 39 -2.42 4.08 3.44
CA GLY A 39 -2.59 4.91 2.25
C GLY A 39 -4.06 5.07 1.92
N GLY A 40 -4.34 5.69 0.80
CA GLY A 40 -5.70 5.92 0.35
C GLY A 40 -5.76 6.69 -0.92
N LYS A 41 -6.98 7.14 -1.25
CA LYS A 41 -7.26 7.83 -2.52
C LYS A 41 -6.72 9.26 -2.50
N PHE A 42 -6.27 9.71 -3.67
CA PHE A 42 -5.88 11.10 -3.88
C PHE A 42 -7.07 12.04 -3.68
N GLU A 43 -6.78 13.20 -3.13
CA GLU A 43 -7.66 14.37 -3.22
C GLU A 43 -7.23 15.23 -4.41
N ALA A 44 -8.14 16.07 -4.87
CA ALA A 44 -7.87 16.95 -6.02
C ALA A 44 -6.63 17.81 -5.77
N GLY A 45 -5.73 17.80 -6.75
CA GLY A 45 -4.52 18.64 -6.71
C GLY A 45 -3.36 18.08 -5.91
N GLU A 46 -3.49 16.91 -5.33
CA GLU A 46 -2.38 16.32 -4.56
C GLU A 46 -1.35 15.66 -5.47
N THR A 47 -0.08 15.82 -5.12
CA THR A 47 0.98 14.94 -5.63
C THR A 47 0.91 13.60 -4.91
N PRO A 48 1.57 12.54 -5.43
CA PRO A 48 1.65 11.27 -4.71
C PRO A 48 2.24 11.42 -3.29
N GLU A 49 3.27 12.26 -3.13
CA GLU A 49 3.91 12.51 -1.84
C GLU A 49 2.97 13.22 -0.87
N GLU A 50 2.20 14.18 -1.35
CA GLU A 50 1.21 14.88 -0.52
C GLU A 50 0.12 13.92 -0.05
N CYS A 51 -0.37 13.08 -0.97
CA CYS A 51 -1.40 12.10 -0.66
C CYS A 51 -0.93 11.10 0.40
N VAL A 52 0.23 10.50 0.20
CA VAL A 52 0.74 9.48 1.14
C VAL A 52 0.98 10.07 2.53
N ARG A 53 1.51 11.28 2.61
CA ARG A 53 1.73 11.95 3.90
C ARG A 53 0.42 12.22 4.63
N ARG A 54 -0.58 12.72 3.91
CA ARG A 54 -1.90 13.00 4.48
C ARG A 54 -2.59 11.73 4.96
N GLU A 55 -2.64 10.71 4.11
CA GLU A 55 -3.31 9.45 4.43
C GLU A 55 -2.64 8.73 5.60
N VAL A 56 -1.31 8.67 5.62
CA VAL A 56 -0.58 8.04 6.72
C VAL A 56 -0.85 8.77 8.03
N GLN A 57 -0.87 10.10 8.01
CA GLN A 57 -1.15 10.87 9.22
C GLN A 57 -2.58 10.64 9.71
N GLU A 58 -3.55 10.65 8.82
CA GLU A 58 -4.95 10.40 9.19
C GLU A 58 -5.15 9.00 9.78
N GLU A 59 -4.50 8.00 9.21
CA GLU A 59 -4.69 6.61 9.63
C GLU A 59 -3.87 6.23 10.85
N SER A 60 -2.70 6.81 11.03
CA SER A 60 -1.74 6.35 12.05
C SER A 60 -1.28 7.39 13.05
N GLY A 61 -1.45 8.67 12.76
CA GLY A 61 -0.86 9.76 13.55
C GLY A 61 0.60 10.03 13.25
N LEU A 62 1.22 9.27 12.37
CA LEU A 62 2.64 9.45 12.04
C LEU A 62 2.83 10.50 10.95
N ALA A 63 3.88 11.32 11.11
CA ALA A 63 4.30 12.30 10.12
C ALA A 63 5.52 11.75 9.38
N LEU A 64 5.34 11.46 8.10
CA LEU A 64 6.40 10.92 7.26
C LEU A 64 7.40 12.00 6.85
N GLN A 65 8.69 11.64 6.84
CA GLN A 65 9.75 12.45 6.27
C GLN A 65 10.40 11.64 5.16
N ASN A 66 10.53 12.28 3.97
CA ASN A 66 11.17 11.67 2.82
C ASN A 66 10.63 10.27 2.42
N PRO A 67 9.32 10.11 2.23
CA PRO A 67 8.81 8.84 1.72
C PRO A 67 9.38 8.59 0.31
N ARG A 68 9.79 7.34 0.07
CA ARG A 68 10.41 6.96 -1.19
C ARG A 68 9.39 6.26 -2.09
N LEU A 69 9.21 6.76 -3.30
CA LEU A 69 8.40 6.07 -4.32
C LEU A 69 9.14 4.80 -4.74
N HIS A 70 8.50 3.66 -4.56
CA HIS A 70 9.12 2.35 -4.75
C HIS A 70 8.58 1.61 -5.97
N GLY A 71 7.36 1.90 -6.39
CA GLY A 71 6.76 1.27 -7.55
C GLY A 71 5.37 1.77 -7.85
N LEU A 72 4.85 1.30 -8.96
CA LEU A 72 3.50 1.57 -9.44
C LEU A 72 2.77 0.26 -9.66
N LEU A 73 1.54 0.19 -9.17
CA LEU A 73 0.66 -0.95 -9.41
C LEU A 73 -0.56 -0.49 -10.18
N MET A 74 -1.04 -1.32 -11.08
CA MET A 74 -2.27 -1.09 -11.81
C MET A 74 -3.16 -2.33 -11.68
N PHE A 75 -4.41 -2.10 -11.25
CA PHE A 75 -5.42 -3.15 -11.10
C PHE A 75 -6.59 -2.80 -12.03
N PRO A 76 -6.63 -3.40 -13.24
CA PRO A 76 -7.73 -3.10 -14.16
C PRO A 76 -9.03 -3.73 -13.68
N ASN A 77 -10.10 -2.98 -13.78
CA ASN A 77 -11.44 -3.43 -13.47
C ASN A 77 -11.55 -4.17 -12.11
N PHE A 78 -10.83 -3.67 -11.10
CA PHE A 78 -10.92 -4.23 -9.76
C PHE A 78 -12.10 -3.57 -9.03
N LYS A 79 -13.10 -4.38 -8.65
CA LYS A 79 -14.34 -3.89 -8.05
C LYS A 79 -15.01 -2.80 -8.91
N GLY A 80 -14.92 -2.94 -10.25
CA GLY A 80 -15.58 -2.06 -11.21
C GLY A 80 -14.80 -0.83 -11.64
N ASN A 81 -13.58 -0.62 -11.16
CA ASN A 81 -12.76 0.54 -11.49
C ASN A 81 -11.33 0.14 -11.80
N ASP A 82 -10.62 1.01 -12.51
CA ASP A 82 -9.18 0.85 -12.74
C ASP A 82 -8.42 1.59 -11.66
N TRP A 83 -7.58 0.89 -10.91
CA TRP A 83 -6.80 1.44 -9.82
C TRP A 83 -5.34 1.62 -10.22
N TYR A 84 -4.82 2.80 -9.96
CA TYR A 84 -3.39 3.12 -10.09
C TYR A 84 -2.87 3.45 -8.71
N VAL A 85 -1.94 2.64 -8.21
CA VAL A 85 -1.46 2.73 -6.84
C VAL A 85 0.03 3.06 -6.84
N PHE A 86 0.37 4.18 -6.20
CA PHE A 86 1.74 4.60 -5.98
C PHE A 86 2.22 3.99 -4.69
N VAL A 87 3.21 3.09 -4.77
CA VAL A 87 3.73 2.37 -3.61
C VAL A 87 4.95 3.08 -3.07
N PHE A 88 4.89 3.41 -1.78
CA PHE A 88 5.97 4.09 -1.05
C PHE A 88 6.52 3.20 0.05
N THR A 89 7.77 3.44 0.39
CA THR A 89 8.36 2.97 1.64
C THR A 89 8.85 4.18 2.44
N ALA A 90 8.89 4.05 3.76
CA ALA A 90 9.37 5.12 4.62
C ALA A 90 10.08 4.52 5.84
N THR A 91 11.19 5.14 6.21
CA THR A 91 11.95 4.78 7.42
C THR A 91 12.05 5.96 8.38
N ASP A 92 11.82 7.18 7.89
CA ASP A 92 11.89 8.40 8.68
C ASP A 92 10.50 8.92 8.95
N PHE A 93 10.14 8.98 10.22
CA PHE A 93 8.84 9.49 10.65
C PHE A 93 8.92 9.97 12.08
N SER A 94 7.93 10.76 12.49
CA SER A 94 7.78 11.24 13.86
C SER A 94 6.32 11.08 14.30
N GLY A 95 6.07 11.30 15.58
CA GLY A 95 4.73 11.19 16.13
C GLY A 95 4.50 9.84 16.80
N GLU A 96 3.29 9.66 17.31
CA GLU A 96 2.88 8.44 18.01
C GLU A 96 1.65 7.85 17.35
N LEU A 97 1.55 6.52 17.39
CA LEU A 97 0.40 5.82 16.83
C LEU A 97 -0.89 6.20 17.56
N ILE A 98 -1.92 6.46 16.77
CA ILE A 98 -3.28 6.66 17.26
C ILE A 98 -4.08 5.38 17.09
N ASP A 99 -5.27 5.32 17.71
CA ASP A 99 -6.24 4.27 17.41
C ASP A 99 -6.85 4.58 16.05
N SER A 100 -6.43 3.82 15.04
CA SER A 100 -6.82 4.12 13.66
C SER A 100 -8.33 3.98 13.42
N PRO A 101 -8.96 4.95 12.72
CA PRO A 101 -10.36 4.80 12.36
C PRO A 101 -10.61 3.70 11.31
N GLU A 102 -9.54 3.26 10.62
CA GLU A 102 -9.64 2.27 9.55
C GLU A 102 -9.48 0.82 10.04
N GLY A 103 -8.86 0.59 11.19
CA GLY A 103 -8.61 -0.74 11.69
C GLY A 103 -7.59 -0.78 12.82
N HIS A 104 -6.97 -1.93 12.99
CA HIS A 104 -5.95 -2.15 14.03
C HIS A 104 -4.56 -2.04 13.41
N LEU A 105 -3.73 -1.16 13.99
CA LEU A 105 -2.33 -0.97 13.58
C LEU A 105 -1.41 -1.86 14.41
N GLU A 106 -0.47 -2.52 13.73
CA GLU A 106 0.50 -3.36 14.43
C GLU A 106 1.83 -3.38 13.66
N TRP A 107 2.93 -3.33 14.42
CA TRP A 107 4.26 -3.55 13.86
C TRP A 107 4.47 -5.05 13.71
N ILE A 108 4.58 -5.52 12.46
CA ILE A 108 4.75 -6.94 12.15
C ILE A 108 6.20 -7.18 11.73
N ALA A 109 6.84 -8.18 12.35
CA ALA A 109 8.18 -8.59 11.94
C ALA A 109 8.18 -8.97 10.45
N ASP A 110 9.19 -8.51 9.71
CA ASP A 110 9.21 -8.67 8.25
C ASP A 110 9.12 -10.13 7.82
N GLU A 111 9.74 -11.05 8.56
CA GLU A 111 9.67 -12.48 8.25
C GLU A 111 8.28 -13.10 8.48
N LYS A 112 7.38 -12.37 9.12
CA LYS A 112 6.01 -12.83 9.38
C LYS A 112 4.98 -12.20 8.46
N LEU A 113 5.37 -11.23 7.62
CA LEU A 113 4.43 -10.52 6.75
C LEU A 113 3.65 -11.45 5.84
N THR A 114 4.31 -12.47 5.26
CA THR A 114 3.66 -13.39 4.34
C THR A 114 2.69 -14.36 5.00
N ARG A 115 2.66 -14.40 6.33
CA ARG A 115 1.71 -15.22 7.09
C ARG A 115 0.37 -14.53 7.33
N LEU A 116 0.32 -13.22 7.06
CA LEU A 116 -0.90 -12.44 7.24
C LEU A 116 -1.90 -12.74 6.13
N ASN A 117 -3.17 -12.43 6.39
CA ASN A 117 -4.21 -12.49 5.35
C ASN A 117 -4.05 -11.28 4.44
N LEU A 118 -3.26 -11.46 3.38
CA LEU A 118 -2.97 -10.43 2.39
C LEU A 118 -3.72 -10.70 1.09
N TRP A 119 -3.86 -9.67 0.25
CA TRP A 119 -4.17 -9.88 -1.14
C TRP A 119 -3.01 -10.64 -1.80
N GLU A 120 -3.31 -11.52 -2.74
CA GLU A 120 -2.29 -12.36 -3.36
C GLU A 120 -1.20 -11.54 -4.05
N SER A 121 -1.55 -10.41 -4.67
CA SER A 121 -0.57 -9.51 -5.28
C SER A 121 0.50 -9.02 -4.30
N ASP A 122 0.13 -8.82 -3.02
CA ASP A 122 1.06 -8.36 -2.01
C ASP A 122 2.19 -9.37 -1.78
N HIS A 123 1.87 -10.65 -1.80
CA HIS A 123 2.87 -11.70 -1.68
C HIS A 123 3.89 -11.66 -2.84
N ILE A 124 3.44 -11.19 -4.00
CA ILE A 124 4.28 -11.13 -5.20
C ILE A 124 5.19 -9.91 -5.19
N PHE A 125 4.67 -8.72 -4.85
CA PHE A 125 5.50 -7.52 -4.93
C PHE A 125 6.32 -7.23 -3.67
N PHE A 126 6.02 -7.80 -2.51
CA PHE A 126 6.83 -7.61 -1.30
C PHE A 126 8.31 -7.94 -1.52
N PRO A 127 8.69 -9.06 -2.19
CA PRO A 127 10.08 -9.32 -2.49
C PRO A 127 10.75 -8.23 -3.33
N TRP A 128 10.02 -7.59 -4.25
CA TRP A 128 10.59 -6.51 -5.06
C TRP A 128 10.94 -5.30 -4.20
N ILE A 129 10.10 -5.00 -3.21
CA ILE A 129 10.36 -3.92 -2.25
C ILE A 129 11.64 -4.24 -1.45
N GLU A 130 11.76 -5.45 -0.93
CA GLU A 130 12.92 -5.86 -0.15
C GLU A 130 14.21 -5.85 -0.96
N GLN A 131 14.13 -6.17 -2.25
CA GLN A 131 15.27 -6.12 -3.16
C GLN A 131 15.63 -4.68 -3.56
N GLY A 132 14.84 -3.70 -3.18
CA GLY A 132 15.07 -2.31 -3.57
C GLY A 132 14.85 -2.03 -5.05
N ARG A 133 14.11 -2.90 -5.74
CA ARG A 133 13.85 -2.75 -7.17
C ARG A 133 12.62 -1.89 -7.41
N PHE A 134 12.77 -0.86 -8.24
CA PHE A 134 11.61 -0.10 -8.71
C PHE A 134 10.83 -0.94 -9.70
N PHE A 135 9.51 -0.97 -9.54
CA PHE A 135 8.65 -1.82 -10.38
C PHE A 135 7.46 -1.06 -10.92
N SER A 136 6.98 -1.50 -12.07
CA SER A 136 5.70 -1.09 -12.63
C SER A 136 4.97 -2.38 -13.01
N ALA A 137 3.85 -2.65 -12.37
CA ALA A 137 3.17 -3.94 -12.52
C ALA A 137 1.67 -3.80 -12.70
N LYS A 138 1.09 -4.76 -13.42
CA LYS A 138 -0.34 -4.88 -13.58
C LYS A 138 -0.78 -6.22 -13.02
N PHE A 139 -1.76 -6.19 -12.11
CA PHE A 139 -2.34 -7.38 -11.50
C PHE A 139 -3.81 -7.46 -11.86
N GLU A 140 -4.21 -8.55 -12.49
CA GLU A 140 -5.60 -8.75 -12.90
C GLU A 140 -6.29 -9.73 -11.96
N TYR A 141 -7.39 -9.27 -11.39
CA TYR A 141 -8.23 -10.05 -10.48
C TYR A 141 -9.56 -10.37 -11.14
N GLU A 142 -10.08 -11.55 -10.85
CA GLU A 142 -11.45 -11.90 -11.12
C GLU A 142 -12.14 -12.12 -9.76
N GLY A 143 -12.97 -11.17 -9.35
CA GLY A 143 -13.44 -11.11 -7.97
C GLY A 143 -12.26 -10.89 -7.01
N ASP A 144 -12.08 -11.81 -6.08
CA ASP A 144 -10.98 -11.73 -5.10
C ASP A 144 -9.79 -12.62 -5.48
N ILE A 145 -9.81 -13.21 -6.67
CA ILE A 145 -8.80 -14.17 -7.12
C ILE A 145 -7.89 -13.53 -8.15
N LEU A 146 -6.58 -13.57 -7.91
CA LEU A 146 -5.59 -13.12 -8.86
C LEU A 146 -5.50 -14.12 -10.02
N THR A 147 -5.70 -13.65 -11.25
CA THR A 147 -5.68 -14.50 -12.44
C THR A 147 -4.38 -14.42 -13.21
N THR A 148 -3.80 -13.23 -13.33
CA THR A 148 -2.52 -13.03 -14.03
C THR A 148 -1.87 -11.73 -13.58
N TYR A 149 -0.58 -11.59 -13.85
CA TYR A 149 0.11 -10.33 -13.65
C TYR A 149 1.29 -10.20 -14.61
N GLU A 150 1.72 -8.98 -14.82
CA GLU A 150 2.95 -8.68 -15.53
C GLU A 150 3.71 -7.58 -14.80
N VAL A 151 5.02 -7.60 -14.90
CA VAL A 151 5.87 -6.61 -14.22
C VAL A 151 7.01 -6.17 -15.14
N ARG A 152 7.37 -4.90 -15.01
CA ARG A 152 8.57 -4.33 -15.59
C ARG A 152 9.39 -3.70 -14.49
N PHE A 153 10.70 -3.85 -14.60
CA PHE A 153 11.65 -3.23 -13.69
C PHE A 153 12.42 -2.17 -14.45
N PRO A 154 11.91 -0.93 -14.48
CA PRO A 154 12.59 0.15 -15.19
C PRO A 154 14.01 0.34 -14.67
N VAL A 155 14.94 0.62 -15.58
CA VAL A 155 16.32 0.94 -15.19
C VAL A 155 16.31 2.35 -14.63
N THR A 156 16.76 2.48 -13.38
CA THR A 156 16.93 3.78 -12.74
C THR A 156 18.41 4.12 -12.78
N GLU A 157 18.78 5.11 -13.59
CA GLU A 157 20.14 5.61 -13.62
C GLU A 157 20.30 6.72 -12.58
N VAL A 158 21.43 6.68 -11.92
CA VAL A 158 21.79 7.68 -10.92
C VAL A 158 22.81 8.65 -11.50
#